data_c0b22e722adb9af0d4d804be81dcf9a5
#
_entry.id   c0b22e722adb9af0d4d804be81dcf9a5
#
_cell.length_a   1.000
_cell.length_b   1.000
_cell.length_c   1.000
_cell.angle_alpha   90.00
_cell.angle_beta   90.00
_cell.angle_gamma   90.00
#
_symmetry.space_group_name_H-M   'P 1'
#
loop_
_entity.id
_entity.type
_entity.pdbx_description
1 polymer ?
#
loop_
_entity_poly.entity_id
_entity_poly.type
_entity_poly.pdbx_seq_one_letter_code
_entity_poly.pdbx_strand_id
1 'polypeptide(L)'
;PWLENLTEALAGRKPDYLVVSHMEPDHGANIAKLAALYPEMQVVGNAKTFLYMDQFFGADAVAKERRVVVKDGESLSLGTHTLTFVFAPMVHWPEVMVSYESSEKVLFSADGFGRFGAVAKFDEKADWASEARRYYLNIVGKYGPQVQALLKKAAALDIRTICPLHGPVLTGDLGKYLNYYDIWSSYKPEEPEKILVASASI
;
A
#
# COMPACT_ATOMS: atom_id res chain seq x y z
N PRO A 1 4.10 15.66 -13.43
CA PRO A 1 4.09 14.23 -13.80
C PRO A 1 2.90 13.48 -13.16
N TRP A 2 2.79 13.40 -11.80
CA TRP A 2 1.73 12.61 -11.16
C TRP A 2 0.31 13.06 -11.56
N LEU A 3 0.01 14.36 -11.51
CA LEU A 3 -1.30 14.89 -11.88
C LEU A 3 -1.57 14.74 -13.39
N GLU A 4 -0.57 14.88 -14.22
CA GLU A 4 -0.67 14.65 -15.67
C GLU A 4 -1.04 13.19 -15.95
N ASN A 5 -0.34 12.25 -15.34
CA ASN A 5 -0.64 10.82 -15.47
C ASN A 5 -2.06 10.50 -14.99
N LEU A 6 -2.50 11.09 -13.87
CA LEU A 6 -3.86 10.92 -13.38
C LEU A 6 -4.89 11.48 -14.36
N THR A 7 -4.65 12.69 -14.90
CA THR A 7 -5.55 13.34 -15.86
C THR A 7 -5.68 12.51 -17.14
N GLU A 8 -4.56 11.97 -17.62
CA GLU A 8 -4.53 11.05 -18.75
C GLU A 8 -5.33 9.77 -18.48
N ALA A 9 -5.12 9.14 -17.33
CA ALA A 9 -5.82 7.92 -16.92
C ALA A 9 -7.35 8.17 -16.76
N LEU A 10 -7.73 9.32 -16.25
CA LEU A 10 -9.15 9.69 -16.11
C LEU A 10 -9.82 9.94 -17.47
N ALA A 11 -9.06 10.30 -18.51
CA ALA A 11 -9.58 10.53 -19.87
C ALA A 11 -10.82 11.43 -19.89
N GLY A 12 -10.79 12.55 -19.17
CA GLY A 12 -11.87 13.52 -19.05
C GLY A 12 -12.97 13.16 -18.04
N ARG A 13 -12.93 11.97 -17.43
CA ARG A 13 -13.83 11.58 -16.33
C ARG A 13 -13.42 12.27 -15.03
N LYS A 14 -14.36 12.36 -14.09
CA LYS A 14 -14.09 12.79 -12.71
C LYS A 14 -14.02 11.56 -11.80
N PRO A 15 -13.11 11.54 -10.83
CA PRO A 15 -13.09 10.45 -9.84
C PRO A 15 -14.25 10.63 -8.86
N ASP A 16 -14.96 9.54 -8.56
CA ASP A 16 -15.99 9.53 -7.51
C ASP A 16 -15.36 9.36 -6.12
N TYR A 17 -14.30 8.56 -6.05
CA TYR A 17 -13.61 8.22 -4.80
C TYR A 17 -12.09 8.36 -4.92
N LEU A 18 -11.47 8.83 -3.83
CA LEU A 18 -10.05 8.71 -3.56
C LEU A 18 -9.85 7.79 -2.35
N VAL A 19 -9.34 6.60 -2.54
CA VAL A 19 -9.00 5.69 -1.44
C VAL A 19 -7.58 6.00 -0.96
N VAL A 20 -7.45 6.30 0.34
CA VAL A 20 -6.17 6.63 0.96
C VAL A 20 -5.68 5.44 1.78
N SER A 21 -4.75 4.70 1.22
CA SER A 21 -4.15 3.53 1.87
C SER A 21 -3.12 3.91 2.94
N HIS A 22 -2.41 5.03 2.75
CA HIS A 22 -1.30 5.47 3.61
C HIS A 22 -1.10 6.98 3.53
N MET A 23 -0.69 7.60 4.66
CA MET A 23 -0.57 9.05 4.81
C MET A 23 0.88 9.54 4.83
N GLU A 24 1.88 8.68 4.58
CA GLU A 24 3.26 9.13 4.43
C GLU A 24 3.35 10.20 3.32
N PRO A 25 4.19 11.24 3.46
CA PRO A 25 4.16 12.41 2.55
C PRO A 25 4.34 12.10 1.07
N ASP A 26 5.07 11.06 0.70
CA ASP A 26 5.25 10.63 -0.69
C ASP A 26 3.97 10.06 -1.32
N HIS A 27 3.01 9.61 -0.50
CA HIS A 27 1.67 9.17 -0.92
C HIS A 27 0.62 10.24 -0.66
N GLY A 28 0.68 10.88 0.52
CA GLY A 28 -0.34 11.80 1.01
C GLY A 28 -0.30 13.21 0.43
N ALA A 29 0.87 13.71 0.00
CA ALA A 29 1.10 15.13 -0.30
C ALA A 29 0.13 15.77 -1.32
N ASN A 30 -0.43 14.99 -2.24
CA ASN A 30 -1.35 15.50 -3.26
C ASN A 30 -2.84 15.40 -2.89
N ILE A 31 -3.20 14.86 -1.74
CA ILE A 31 -4.61 14.63 -1.34
C ILE A 31 -5.39 15.94 -1.30
N ALA A 32 -4.88 16.95 -0.59
CA ALA A 32 -5.55 18.26 -0.48
C ALA A 32 -5.72 18.95 -1.85
N LYS A 33 -4.68 18.86 -2.69
CA LYS A 33 -4.74 19.41 -4.07
C LYS A 33 -5.78 18.69 -4.91
N LEU A 34 -5.86 17.35 -4.80
CA LEU A 34 -6.83 16.57 -5.55
C LEU A 34 -8.26 16.83 -5.06
N ALA A 35 -8.44 16.96 -3.75
CA ALA A 35 -9.73 17.29 -3.14
C ALA A 35 -10.23 18.67 -3.56
N ALA A 36 -9.34 19.64 -3.75
CA ALA A 36 -9.69 20.97 -4.27
C ALA A 36 -10.04 20.93 -5.77
N LEU A 37 -9.32 20.10 -6.56
CA LEU A 37 -9.54 19.98 -8.00
C LEU A 37 -10.86 19.25 -8.33
N TYR A 38 -11.26 18.28 -7.49
CA TYR A 38 -12.48 17.48 -7.65
C TYR A 38 -13.38 17.63 -6.43
N PRO A 39 -14.15 18.73 -6.32
CA PRO A 39 -14.96 19.04 -5.13
C PRO A 39 -16.08 18.03 -4.83
N GLU A 40 -16.52 17.27 -5.84
CA GLU A 40 -17.54 16.22 -5.69
C GLU A 40 -16.96 14.86 -5.24
N MET A 41 -15.65 14.67 -5.39
CA MET A 41 -14.98 13.43 -5.05
C MET A 41 -15.03 13.18 -3.55
N GLN A 42 -15.42 11.97 -3.14
CA GLN A 42 -15.34 11.50 -1.76
C GLN A 42 -13.95 10.92 -1.45
N VAL A 43 -13.50 11.12 -0.22
CA VAL A 43 -12.22 10.57 0.26
C VAL A 43 -12.51 9.43 1.22
N VAL A 44 -11.98 8.26 0.92
CA VAL A 44 -12.18 7.02 1.67
C VAL A 44 -10.93 6.70 2.49
N GLY A 45 -11.08 6.49 3.78
CA GLY A 45 -9.99 6.15 4.67
C GLY A 45 -10.49 5.69 6.03
N ASN A 46 -9.62 5.21 6.88
CA ASN A 46 -10.00 4.92 8.26
C ASN A 46 -9.93 6.18 9.15
N ALA A 47 -10.38 6.08 10.39
CA ALA A 47 -10.42 7.23 11.30
C ALA A 47 -9.04 7.87 11.55
N LYS A 48 -7.95 7.07 11.57
CA LYS A 48 -6.59 7.59 11.76
C LYS A 48 -6.08 8.29 10.49
N THR A 49 -6.48 7.83 9.30
CA THR A 49 -6.20 8.51 8.03
C THR A 49 -6.69 9.95 8.08
N PHE A 50 -7.93 10.17 8.51
CA PHE A 50 -8.50 11.51 8.61
C PHE A 50 -7.88 12.34 9.74
N LEU A 51 -7.49 11.72 10.84
CA LEU A 51 -6.75 12.40 11.90
C LEU A 51 -5.41 12.95 11.37
N TYR A 52 -4.66 12.14 10.64
CA TYR A 52 -3.39 12.57 10.04
C TYR A 52 -3.60 13.60 8.93
N MET A 53 -4.65 13.44 8.14
CA MET A 53 -5.02 14.41 7.12
C MET A 53 -5.28 15.80 7.73
N ASP A 54 -6.02 15.86 8.84
CA ASP A 54 -6.28 17.11 9.55
C ASP A 54 -5.00 17.72 10.13
N GLN A 55 -4.06 16.88 10.60
CA GLN A 55 -2.76 17.35 11.11
C GLN A 55 -1.84 17.87 9.99
N PHE A 56 -1.84 17.25 8.82
CA PHE A 56 -0.94 17.61 7.73
C PHE A 56 -1.46 18.79 6.90
N PHE A 57 -2.76 18.86 6.68
CA PHE A 57 -3.36 19.80 5.72
C PHE A 57 -4.35 20.78 6.35
N GLY A 58 -4.69 20.61 7.64
CA GLY A 58 -5.76 21.33 8.30
C GLY A 58 -7.13 20.66 8.13
N ALA A 59 -8.02 20.91 9.09
CA ALA A 59 -9.32 20.22 9.19
C ALA A 59 -10.28 20.51 8.00
N ASP A 60 -10.05 21.60 7.29
CA ASP A 60 -10.89 22.04 6.16
C ASP A 60 -10.37 21.56 4.79
N ALA A 61 -9.21 20.90 4.73
CA ALA A 61 -8.64 20.42 3.47
C ALA A 61 -9.55 19.41 2.75
N VAL A 62 -10.27 18.59 3.51
CA VAL A 62 -11.35 17.74 3.02
C VAL A 62 -12.55 17.91 3.95
N ALA A 63 -13.63 18.45 3.44
CA ALA A 63 -14.85 18.66 4.21
C ALA A 63 -15.38 17.34 4.79
N LYS A 64 -15.94 17.37 5.99
CA LYS A 64 -16.37 16.16 6.72
C LYS A 64 -17.41 15.34 5.94
N GLU A 65 -18.28 16.02 5.20
CA GLU A 65 -19.35 15.44 4.38
C GLU A 65 -18.79 14.61 3.21
N ARG A 66 -17.55 14.86 2.84
CA ARG A 66 -16.84 14.14 1.78
C ARG A 66 -15.99 12.98 2.29
N ARG A 67 -15.97 12.74 3.60
CA ARG A 67 -15.16 11.69 4.23
C ARG A 67 -15.97 10.42 4.40
N VAL A 68 -15.52 9.35 3.76
CA VAL A 68 -16.07 8.00 3.96
C VAL A 68 -15.14 7.26 4.93
N VAL A 69 -15.54 7.19 6.19
CA VAL A 69 -14.77 6.52 7.24
C VAL A 69 -15.11 5.04 7.24
N VAL A 70 -14.16 4.22 6.88
CA VAL A 70 -14.34 2.75 6.81
C VAL A 70 -13.76 2.03 8.02
N LYS A 71 -14.25 0.81 8.26
CA LYS A 71 -13.79 -0.11 9.30
C LYS A 71 -13.05 -1.30 8.72
N ASP A 72 -12.33 -2.03 9.57
CA ASP A 72 -11.65 -3.27 9.16
C ASP A 72 -12.66 -4.31 8.67
N GLY A 73 -12.46 -4.83 7.47
CA GLY A 73 -13.36 -5.78 6.80
C GLY A 73 -14.58 -5.15 6.12
N GLU A 74 -14.77 -3.83 6.19
CA GLU A 74 -15.87 -3.15 5.51
C GLU A 74 -15.65 -3.11 4.00
N SER A 75 -16.76 -3.10 3.24
CA SER A 75 -16.70 -3.08 1.79
C SER A 75 -17.41 -1.85 1.22
N LEU A 76 -16.88 -1.34 0.11
CA LEU A 76 -17.46 -0.26 -0.69
C LEU A 76 -17.79 -0.80 -2.08
N SER A 77 -19.05 -0.69 -2.47
CA SER A 77 -19.49 -1.03 -3.83
C SER A 77 -19.16 0.14 -4.78
N LEU A 78 -18.55 -0.21 -5.91
CA LEU A 78 -18.27 0.69 -7.03
C LEU A 78 -19.14 0.33 -8.26
N GLY A 79 -20.30 -0.29 -8.04
CA GLY A 79 -21.15 -0.83 -9.07
C GLY A 79 -20.79 -2.27 -9.41
N THR A 80 -20.06 -2.49 -10.49
CA THR A 80 -19.61 -3.83 -10.92
C THR A 80 -18.42 -4.35 -10.12
N HIS A 81 -17.72 -3.49 -9.39
CA HIS A 81 -16.56 -3.81 -8.57
C HIS A 81 -16.86 -3.57 -7.08
N THR A 82 -16.16 -4.26 -6.21
CA THR A 82 -16.27 -4.08 -4.77
C THR A 82 -14.88 -4.05 -4.14
N LEU A 83 -14.61 -3.00 -3.36
CA LEU A 83 -13.41 -2.89 -2.54
C LEU A 83 -13.72 -3.36 -1.13
N THR A 84 -12.91 -4.25 -0.58
CA THR A 84 -12.93 -4.62 0.84
C THR A 84 -11.66 -4.09 1.48
N PHE A 85 -11.82 -3.38 2.61
CA PHE A 85 -10.71 -2.73 3.31
C PHE A 85 -10.19 -3.64 4.43
N VAL A 86 -8.89 -3.90 4.42
CA VAL A 86 -8.23 -4.70 5.46
C VAL A 86 -7.19 -3.82 6.15
N PHE A 87 -7.38 -3.60 7.46
CA PHE A 87 -6.45 -2.78 8.21
C PHE A 87 -5.14 -3.52 8.46
N ALA A 88 -4.05 -2.80 8.20
CA ALA A 88 -2.68 -3.26 8.33
C ALA A 88 -1.87 -2.33 9.27
N PRO A 89 -2.33 -2.11 10.52
CA PRO A 89 -1.70 -1.16 11.42
C PRO A 89 -0.25 -1.53 11.66
N MET A 90 0.63 -0.53 11.62
CA MET A 90 2.09 -0.66 11.75
C MET A 90 2.77 -1.42 10.60
N VAL A 91 2.09 -1.59 9.47
CA VAL A 91 2.71 -2.05 8.23
C VAL A 91 2.68 -0.91 7.19
N HIS A 92 3.46 0.22 7.31
CA HIS A 92 4.34 0.38 8.50
C HIS A 92 3.87 1.49 9.47
N TRP A 93 2.85 2.28 9.18
CA TRP A 93 2.25 3.30 10.05
C TRP A 93 0.91 2.82 10.64
N PRO A 94 0.42 3.52 11.72
CA PRO A 94 -0.78 3.06 12.45
C PRO A 94 -2.09 3.09 11.66
N GLU A 95 -2.18 3.90 10.60
CA GLU A 95 -3.38 4.10 9.78
C GLU A 95 -3.39 3.25 8.50
N VAL A 96 -2.32 2.53 8.21
CA VAL A 96 -2.22 1.78 6.95
C VAL A 96 -3.38 0.80 6.79
N MET A 97 -3.99 0.83 5.63
CA MET A 97 -4.95 -0.17 5.18
C MET A 97 -4.65 -0.60 3.75
N VAL A 98 -4.91 -1.86 3.45
CA VAL A 98 -4.88 -2.39 2.10
C VAL A 98 -6.32 -2.53 1.58
N SER A 99 -6.50 -2.51 0.26
CA SER A 99 -7.81 -2.63 -0.37
C SER A 99 -7.80 -3.81 -1.33
N TYR A 100 -8.77 -4.72 -1.19
CA TYR A 100 -8.93 -5.86 -2.07
C TYR A 100 -10.14 -5.65 -2.99
N GLU A 101 -9.88 -5.68 -4.29
CA GLU A 101 -10.92 -5.67 -5.31
C GLU A 101 -11.25 -7.12 -5.70
N SER A 102 -12.50 -7.53 -5.47
CA SER A 102 -12.88 -8.94 -5.52
C SER A 102 -13.19 -9.48 -6.91
N SER A 103 -13.56 -8.63 -7.88
CA SER A 103 -13.95 -9.05 -9.22
C SER A 103 -12.73 -9.43 -10.06
N GLU A 104 -11.70 -8.59 -10.06
CA GLU A 104 -10.43 -8.79 -10.77
C GLU A 104 -9.36 -9.43 -9.86
N LYS A 105 -9.66 -9.59 -8.55
CA LYS A 105 -8.77 -10.21 -7.56
C LYS A 105 -7.47 -9.43 -7.36
N VAL A 106 -7.60 -8.11 -7.28
CA VAL A 106 -6.49 -7.16 -7.15
C VAL A 106 -6.34 -6.72 -5.70
N LEU A 107 -5.13 -6.85 -5.15
CA LEU A 107 -4.76 -6.29 -3.86
C LEU A 107 -3.95 -5.00 -4.07
N PHE A 108 -4.49 -3.87 -3.62
CA PHE A 108 -3.75 -2.62 -3.44
C PHE A 108 -3.10 -2.67 -2.06
N SER A 109 -1.80 -2.94 -2.03
CA SER A 109 -1.11 -3.41 -0.82
C SER A 109 -0.43 -2.31 -0.01
N ALA A 110 -0.70 -1.03 -0.29
CA ALA A 110 0.05 0.09 0.27
C ALA A 110 1.56 -0.13 0.06
N ASP A 111 2.40 0.02 1.07
CA ASP A 111 3.84 -0.25 1.00
C ASP A 111 4.20 -1.74 1.04
N GLY A 112 3.23 -2.59 1.35
CA GLY A 112 3.43 -4.03 1.33
C GLY A 112 3.85 -4.51 -0.06
N PHE A 113 4.87 -5.37 -0.12
CA PHE A 113 5.46 -5.91 -1.35
C PHE A 113 6.19 -4.87 -2.22
N GLY A 114 6.46 -3.68 -1.66
CA GLY A 114 7.25 -2.64 -2.32
C GLY A 114 8.71 -3.02 -2.50
N ARG A 115 9.38 -2.30 -3.39
CA ARG A 115 10.83 -2.38 -3.59
C ARG A 115 11.41 -1.02 -3.95
N PHE A 116 12.70 -0.84 -3.73
CA PHE A 116 13.44 0.31 -4.24
C PHE A 116 13.68 0.20 -5.75
N GLY A 117 13.92 1.35 -6.38
CA GLY A 117 14.25 1.49 -7.78
C GLY A 117 13.15 2.12 -8.63
N ALA A 118 13.54 2.78 -9.72
CA ALA A 118 12.62 3.44 -10.63
C ALA A 118 12.01 2.43 -11.61
N VAL A 119 10.68 2.37 -11.69
CA VAL A 119 9.94 1.45 -12.57
C VAL A 119 10.35 1.61 -14.04
N ALA A 120 10.57 2.84 -14.51
CA ALA A 120 11.01 3.10 -15.89
C ALA A 120 12.41 2.54 -16.25
N LYS A 121 13.20 2.19 -15.23
CA LYS A 121 14.52 1.57 -15.38
C LYS A 121 14.51 0.11 -14.92
N PHE A 122 13.34 -0.45 -14.79
CA PHE A 122 13.16 -1.80 -14.30
C PHE A 122 13.59 -2.78 -15.38
N ASP A 123 14.64 -3.53 -15.11
CA ASP A 123 14.96 -4.71 -15.90
C ASP A 123 14.05 -5.84 -15.43
N GLU A 124 13.19 -6.36 -16.30
CA GLU A 124 12.32 -7.51 -16.00
C GLU A 124 13.12 -8.76 -15.56
N LYS A 125 14.41 -8.80 -15.91
CA LYS A 125 15.36 -9.83 -15.48
C LYS A 125 15.99 -9.55 -14.13
N ALA A 126 15.82 -8.33 -13.59
CA ALA A 126 16.38 -7.98 -12.29
C ALA A 126 15.67 -8.75 -11.17
N ASP A 127 16.48 -9.27 -10.26
CA ASP A 127 15.95 -9.95 -9.07
C ASP A 127 15.11 -8.99 -8.22
N TRP A 128 13.79 -9.26 -8.14
CA TRP A 128 12.89 -8.50 -7.28
C TRP A 128 13.32 -8.58 -5.82
N ALA A 129 13.79 -9.74 -5.37
CA ALA A 129 14.01 -10.03 -3.96
C ALA A 129 15.10 -9.16 -3.33
N SER A 130 16.18 -8.85 -4.05
CA SER A 130 17.30 -8.06 -3.53
C SER A 130 16.84 -6.67 -3.04
N GLU A 131 16.19 -5.90 -3.91
CA GLU A 131 15.74 -4.56 -3.58
C GLU A 131 14.48 -4.54 -2.71
N ALA A 132 13.62 -5.56 -2.81
CA ALA A 132 12.46 -5.72 -1.94
C ALA A 132 12.89 -6.09 -0.51
N ARG A 133 13.92 -6.93 -0.33
CA ARG A 133 14.49 -7.24 0.98
C ARG A 133 15.06 -5.99 1.64
N ARG A 134 15.82 -5.20 0.88
CA ARG A 134 16.37 -3.93 1.36
C ARG A 134 15.25 -2.96 1.76
N TYR A 135 14.20 -2.84 0.94
CA TYR A 135 13.01 -2.06 1.23
C TYR A 135 12.32 -2.55 2.51
N TYR A 136 12.00 -3.85 2.58
CA TYR A 136 11.33 -4.46 3.71
C TYR A 136 12.08 -4.21 5.03
N LEU A 137 13.39 -4.50 5.07
CA LEU A 137 14.19 -4.37 6.28
C LEU A 137 14.28 -2.91 6.78
N ASN A 138 14.33 -1.95 5.87
CA ASN A 138 14.40 -0.53 6.24
C ASN A 138 13.04 0.05 6.66
N ILE A 139 11.96 -0.36 6.04
CA ILE A 139 10.62 0.25 6.18
C ILE A 139 9.75 -0.53 7.18
N VAL A 140 9.66 -1.85 7.02
CA VAL A 140 8.68 -2.70 7.71
C VAL A 140 9.32 -3.65 8.73
N GLY A 141 10.61 -3.93 8.61
CA GLY A 141 11.29 -5.07 9.26
C GLY A 141 11.10 -5.20 10.77
N LYS A 142 10.97 -4.09 11.51
CA LYS A 142 10.71 -4.12 12.95
C LYS A 142 9.28 -4.56 13.34
N TYR A 143 8.37 -4.62 12.37
CA TYR A 143 6.95 -4.92 12.57
C TYR A 143 6.55 -6.33 12.10
N GLY A 144 7.47 -7.29 12.19
CA GLY A 144 7.23 -8.66 11.75
C GLY A 144 5.91 -9.28 12.26
N PRO A 145 5.56 -9.20 13.55
CA PRO A 145 4.28 -9.73 14.05
C PRO A 145 3.05 -9.12 13.38
N GLN A 146 3.08 -7.82 13.05
CA GLN A 146 1.99 -7.13 12.35
C GLN A 146 1.88 -7.59 10.89
N VAL A 147 3.01 -7.81 10.23
CA VAL A 147 3.05 -8.39 8.89
C VAL A 147 2.49 -9.81 8.90
N GLN A 148 2.87 -10.65 9.87
CA GLN A 148 2.31 -12.00 10.04
C GLN A 148 0.78 -11.98 10.23
N ALA A 149 0.26 -11.02 11.01
CA ALA A 149 -1.18 -10.84 11.19
C ALA A 149 -1.87 -10.45 9.87
N LEU A 150 -1.25 -9.56 9.08
CA LEU A 150 -1.76 -9.17 7.76
C LEU A 150 -1.74 -10.35 6.78
N LEU A 151 -0.66 -11.13 6.71
CA LEU A 151 -0.57 -12.32 5.86
C LEU A 151 -1.66 -13.33 6.18
N LYS A 152 -1.99 -13.54 7.47
CA LYS A 152 -3.11 -14.41 7.87
C LYS A 152 -4.46 -13.91 7.36
N LYS A 153 -4.72 -12.59 7.42
CA LYS A 153 -5.95 -12.00 6.87
C LYS A 153 -5.99 -12.18 5.35
N ALA A 154 -4.88 -11.90 4.66
CA ALA A 154 -4.76 -12.01 3.22
C ALA A 154 -4.87 -13.45 2.68
N ALA A 155 -4.51 -14.44 3.48
CA ALA A 155 -4.62 -15.85 3.09
C ALA A 155 -6.05 -16.33 2.78
N ALA A 156 -7.06 -15.62 3.26
CA ALA A 156 -8.46 -15.89 2.95
C ALA A 156 -8.92 -15.27 1.60
N LEU A 157 -8.08 -14.46 0.96
CA LEU A 157 -8.41 -13.74 -0.28
C LEU A 157 -7.79 -14.47 -1.49
N ASP A 158 -8.57 -14.59 -2.57
CA ASP A 158 -8.08 -15.11 -3.85
C ASP A 158 -7.41 -13.98 -4.63
N ILE A 159 -6.13 -13.71 -4.33
CA ILE A 159 -5.36 -12.61 -4.93
C ILE A 159 -4.65 -13.12 -6.18
N ARG A 160 -4.80 -12.39 -7.29
CA ARG A 160 -4.10 -12.64 -8.57
C ARG A 160 -3.12 -11.56 -8.96
N THR A 161 -3.32 -10.36 -8.45
CA THR A 161 -2.47 -9.19 -8.73
C THR A 161 -2.23 -8.42 -7.45
N ILE A 162 -0.99 -8.00 -7.22
CA ILE A 162 -0.64 -7.10 -6.12
C ILE A 162 -0.12 -5.79 -6.71
N CYS A 163 -0.72 -4.68 -6.30
CA CYS A 163 -0.36 -3.33 -6.69
C CYS A 163 0.24 -2.58 -5.48
N PRO A 164 1.57 -2.62 -5.29
CA PRO A 164 2.23 -1.85 -4.24
C PRO A 164 2.36 -0.38 -4.62
N LEU A 165 2.53 0.50 -3.63
CA LEU A 165 2.80 1.93 -3.86
C LEU A 165 4.22 2.17 -4.38
N HIS A 166 5.17 1.26 -4.11
CA HIS A 166 6.53 1.31 -4.60
C HIS A 166 6.89 0.05 -5.40
N GLY A 167 7.46 0.24 -6.59
CA GLY A 167 7.90 -0.85 -7.45
C GLY A 167 6.87 -1.29 -8.48
N PRO A 168 7.03 -2.47 -9.09
CA PRO A 168 6.16 -2.95 -10.15
C PRO A 168 4.88 -3.59 -9.63
N VAL A 169 3.87 -3.67 -10.47
CA VAL A 169 2.73 -4.56 -10.27
C VAL A 169 3.20 -6.01 -10.33
N LEU A 170 2.78 -6.81 -9.35
CA LEU A 170 3.16 -8.21 -9.22
C LEU A 170 2.02 -9.11 -9.70
N THR A 171 2.36 -10.04 -10.59
CA THR A 171 1.42 -11.02 -11.18
C THR A 171 2.09 -12.39 -11.26
N GLY A 172 1.36 -13.39 -11.75
CA GLY A 172 1.87 -14.75 -11.95
C GLY A 172 2.00 -15.52 -10.64
N ASP A 173 3.16 -16.10 -10.36
CA ASP A 173 3.41 -16.82 -9.10
C ASP A 173 3.61 -15.85 -7.93
N LEU A 174 2.51 -15.49 -7.28
CA LEU A 174 2.53 -14.65 -6.09
C LEU A 174 3.07 -15.38 -4.86
N GLY A 175 3.09 -16.70 -4.87
CA GLY A 175 3.57 -17.53 -3.76
C GLY A 175 5.00 -17.20 -3.35
N LYS A 176 5.87 -16.91 -4.31
CA LYS A 176 7.27 -16.52 -4.04
C LYS A 176 7.39 -15.22 -3.24
N TYR A 177 6.55 -14.22 -3.52
CA TYR A 177 6.57 -12.93 -2.80
C TYR A 177 6.01 -13.07 -1.38
N LEU A 178 4.95 -13.85 -1.23
CA LEU A 178 4.37 -14.18 0.08
C LEU A 178 5.35 -14.96 0.95
N ASN A 179 6.09 -15.91 0.35
CA ASN A 179 7.11 -16.69 1.05
C ASN A 179 8.26 -15.82 1.58
N TYR A 180 8.74 -14.85 0.79
CA TYR A 180 9.74 -13.91 1.28
C TYR A 180 9.22 -13.09 2.46
N TYR A 181 8.00 -12.56 2.36
CA TYR A 181 7.38 -11.81 3.45
C TYR A 181 7.16 -12.65 4.71
N ASP A 182 6.80 -13.94 4.57
CA ASP A 182 6.71 -14.88 5.70
C ASP A 182 8.06 -15.09 6.38
N ILE A 183 9.11 -15.37 5.60
CA ILE A 183 10.47 -15.56 6.10
C ILE A 183 10.96 -14.31 6.83
N TRP A 184 10.89 -13.14 6.18
CA TRP A 184 11.40 -11.90 6.74
C TRP A 184 10.64 -11.47 7.99
N SER A 185 9.31 -11.59 7.99
CA SER A 185 8.47 -11.17 9.11
C SER A 185 8.46 -12.14 10.28
N SER A 186 8.84 -13.39 10.06
CA SER A 186 9.07 -14.36 11.14
C SER A 186 10.52 -14.36 11.64
N TYR A 187 11.36 -13.42 11.13
CA TYR A 187 12.78 -13.30 11.49
C TYR A 187 13.60 -14.58 11.25
N LYS A 188 13.18 -15.38 10.29
CA LYS A 188 13.92 -16.57 9.88
C LYS A 188 15.05 -16.20 8.91
N PRO A 189 16.21 -16.86 8.97
CA PRO A 189 17.22 -16.68 7.96
C PRO A 189 16.76 -17.27 6.63
N GLU A 190 17.02 -16.56 5.52
CA GLU A 190 16.80 -17.13 4.17
C GLU A 190 17.77 -18.26 3.87
N GLU A 191 18.97 -18.17 4.42
CA GLU A 191 20.03 -19.15 4.25
C GLU A 191 20.60 -19.51 5.63
N PRO A 192 20.07 -20.52 6.28
CA PRO A 192 20.42 -20.86 7.66
C PRO A 192 21.89 -21.27 7.87
N GLU A 193 22.58 -21.68 6.80
CA GLU A 193 23.99 -22.06 6.84
C GLU A 193 24.95 -20.84 6.70
N LYS A 194 24.42 -19.62 6.42
CA LYS A 194 25.23 -18.41 6.30
C LYS A 194 25.51 -17.73 7.64
N ILE A 195 26.75 -17.30 7.82
CA ILE A 195 27.17 -16.48 8.94
C ILE A 195 27.32 -15.03 8.46
N LEU A 196 26.66 -14.09 9.12
CA LEU A 196 26.85 -12.66 8.93
C LEU A 196 27.90 -12.16 9.93
N VAL A 197 28.98 -11.57 9.41
CA VAL A 197 29.93 -10.83 10.22
C VAL A 197 29.70 -9.34 9.97
N ALA A 198 29.21 -8.62 10.99
CA ALA A 198 29.11 -7.17 10.96
C ALA A 198 30.31 -6.56 11.68
N SER A 199 31.04 -5.68 11.01
CA SER A 199 32.12 -4.89 11.63
C SER A 199 31.88 -3.42 11.37
N ALA A 200 32.16 -2.57 12.38
CA ALA A 200 32.24 -1.13 12.23
C ALA A 200 33.71 -0.72 12.38
N SER A 201 34.19 0.06 11.45
CA SER A 201 35.49 0.75 11.61
C SER A 201 35.23 2.15 12.15
N ILE A 202 36.04 2.55 13.13
CA ILE A 202 36.05 3.89 13.73
C ILE A 202 37.02 4.74 12.92
#